data_0e999715fcd8f06fed95963a1b0b1eae
#
_entry.id   0e999715fcd8f06fed95963a1b0b1eae
#
_cell.length_a   1.000
_cell.length_b   1.000
_cell.length_c   1.000
_cell.angle_alpha   90.00
_cell.angle_beta   90.00
_cell.angle_gamma   90.00
#
_symmetry.space_group_name_H-M   'P 1'
#
loop_
_entity.id
_entity.type
_entity.pdbx_description
1 polymer ?
#
loop_
_entity_poly.entity_id
_entity_poly.type
_entity_poly.pdbx_seq_one_letter_code
_entity_poly.pdbx_strand_id
1 'polypeptide(L)'
;AVKYKICCSDKIHIIPSGVDVCLYDEERGRYDLNRSKLKIPLNAYVIGMVGRISYGKGPDLFIKAAALIKEKIPNAFFVIVGDGEERASVENLLSEMRLKDDFLITGWVSNPIEYIQLFDQAMLLTRWEGFGLVLTEYMLAEKPIITTRVGAVPDLMQQGKNGIMIDVGDIEGIVEASFKLYTDNQYRQTLVSNGRSTVRNLYDIRCTVKEHERLLMSARY
;
A
#
# COMPACT_ATOMS: atom_id res chain seq x y z
N ALA A 1 9.85 -2.23 -24.44
CA ALA A 1 10.46 -1.54 -25.59
C ALA A 1 11.45 -2.46 -26.30
N VAL A 2 12.45 -3.03 -25.63
CA VAL A 2 13.47 -3.92 -26.24
C VAL A 2 12.84 -5.15 -26.87
N LYS A 3 11.94 -5.85 -26.15
CA LYS A 3 11.21 -7.03 -26.66
C LYS A 3 10.47 -6.78 -27.97
N TYR A 4 9.94 -5.57 -28.15
CA TYR A 4 9.19 -5.18 -29.34
C TYR A 4 10.05 -4.40 -30.36
N LYS A 5 11.38 -4.38 -30.21
CA LYS A 5 12.35 -3.70 -31.08
C LYS A 5 12.06 -2.19 -31.30
N ILE A 6 11.46 -1.53 -30.30
CA ILE A 6 11.16 -0.09 -30.35
C ILE A 6 12.42 0.72 -30.13
N CYS A 7 13.34 0.22 -29.26
CA CYS A 7 14.55 0.92 -28.89
C CYS A 7 15.64 -0.06 -28.46
N CYS A 8 16.92 0.30 -28.60
CA CYS A 8 18.04 -0.44 -28.04
C CYS A 8 18.10 -0.25 -26.52
N SER A 9 18.62 -1.25 -25.79
CA SER A 9 18.67 -1.25 -24.33
C SER A 9 19.49 -0.07 -23.75
N ASP A 10 20.55 0.32 -24.43
CA ASP A 10 21.44 1.43 -24.06
C ASP A 10 20.78 2.82 -24.13
N LYS A 11 19.63 2.91 -24.82
CA LYS A 11 18.82 4.13 -24.92
C LYS A 11 17.64 4.17 -23.96
N ILE A 12 17.53 3.17 -23.06
CA ILE A 12 16.45 3.09 -22.10
C ILE A 12 17.00 3.41 -20.70
N HIS A 13 16.49 4.47 -20.11
CA HIS A 13 16.78 4.87 -18.75
C HIS A 13 15.51 4.74 -17.91
N ILE A 14 15.60 4.00 -16.82
CA ILE A 14 14.49 3.81 -15.88
C ILE A 14 14.73 4.79 -14.73
N ILE A 15 13.82 5.74 -14.57
CA ILE A 15 13.82 6.68 -13.45
C ILE A 15 12.58 6.38 -12.62
N PRO A 16 12.75 5.89 -11.36
CA PRO A 16 11.62 5.61 -10.49
C PRO A 16 10.82 6.88 -10.17
N SER A 17 9.51 6.73 -9.98
CA SER A 17 8.69 7.82 -9.45
C SER A 17 9.11 8.15 -8.02
N GLY A 18 9.09 9.43 -7.67
CA GLY A 18 9.37 9.92 -6.33
C GLY A 18 8.13 10.44 -5.62
N VAL A 19 8.20 10.55 -4.30
CA VAL A 19 7.21 11.22 -3.49
C VAL A 19 7.84 12.41 -2.77
N ASP A 20 7.05 13.46 -2.50
CA ASP A 20 7.54 14.62 -1.74
C ASP A 20 7.58 14.29 -0.25
N VAL A 21 8.76 13.88 0.21
CA VAL A 21 9.00 13.52 1.61
C VAL A 21 8.88 14.74 2.52
N CYS A 22 9.30 15.93 2.06
CA CYS A 22 9.22 17.14 2.87
C CYS A 22 7.77 17.55 3.08
N LEU A 23 6.97 17.60 2.02
CA LEU A 23 5.55 17.91 2.10
C LEU A 23 4.82 16.91 3.02
N TYR A 24 5.14 15.62 2.91
CA TYR A 24 4.56 14.61 3.78
C TYR A 24 4.88 14.86 5.25
N ASP A 25 6.14 15.17 5.58
CA ASP A 25 6.56 15.44 6.97
C ASP A 25 5.94 16.73 7.52
N GLU A 26 5.77 17.76 6.69
CA GLU A 26 5.10 19.01 7.07
C GLU A 26 3.62 18.82 7.37
N GLU A 27 2.95 17.97 6.61
CA GLU A 27 1.53 17.68 6.77
C GLU A 27 1.26 16.68 7.90
N ARG A 28 2.25 15.87 8.25
CA ARG A 28 2.13 14.84 9.27
C ARG A 28 1.73 15.46 10.61
N GLY A 29 0.59 15.01 11.17
CA GLY A 29 0.06 15.49 12.45
C GLY A 29 -0.87 16.72 12.34
N ARG A 30 -1.07 17.29 11.14
CA ARG A 30 -2.06 18.36 10.91
C ARG A 30 -3.49 17.84 10.72
N TYR A 31 -3.63 16.51 10.57
CA TYR A 31 -4.93 15.90 10.28
C TYR A 31 -5.75 15.72 11.55
N ASP A 32 -7.01 16.15 11.48
CA ASP A 32 -7.99 16.02 12.56
C ASP A 32 -8.84 14.75 12.42
N LEU A 33 -8.57 13.91 11.41
CA LEU A 33 -9.27 12.65 11.23
C LEU A 33 -8.82 11.64 12.29
N ASN A 34 -9.79 11.01 12.94
CA ASN A 34 -9.53 9.99 13.95
C ASN A 34 -10.55 8.85 13.88
N ARG A 35 -10.25 7.75 14.55
CA ARG A 35 -11.07 6.54 14.53
C ARG A 35 -12.50 6.79 15.01
N SER A 36 -12.70 7.64 16.02
CA SER A 36 -14.02 7.94 16.55
C SER A 36 -14.90 8.66 15.53
N LYS A 37 -14.36 9.62 14.76
CA LYS A 37 -15.09 10.31 13.69
C LYS A 37 -15.59 9.36 12.60
N LEU A 38 -14.84 8.29 12.37
CA LEU A 38 -15.17 7.26 11.38
C LEU A 38 -15.95 6.07 11.98
N LYS A 39 -16.30 6.12 13.26
CA LYS A 39 -16.96 5.02 13.99
C LYS A 39 -16.15 3.72 13.98
N ILE A 40 -14.84 3.80 13.85
CA ILE A 40 -13.92 2.66 13.99
C ILE A 40 -13.75 2.37 15.49
N PRO A 41 -13.92 1.14 15.97
CA PRO A 41 -13.72 0.81 17.37
C PRO A 41 -12.32 1.21 17.87
N LEU A 42 -12.21 1.83 19.03
CA LEU A 42 -10.94 2.38 19.54
C LEU A 42 -9.88 1.29 19.78
N ASN A 43 -10.30 0.09 20.14
CA ASN A 43 -9.44 -1.07 20.37
C ASN A 43 -9.23 -1.94 19.11
N ALA A 44 -9.73 -1.50 17.94
CA ALA A 44 -9.58 -2.25 16.70
C ALA A 44 -8.13 -2.25 16.23
N TYR A 45 -7.69 -3.38 15.67
CA TYR A 45 -6.51 -3.49 14.83
C TYR A 45 -6.91 -3.18 13.39
N VAL A 46 -6.56 -1.99 12.93
CA VAL A 46 -7.02 -1.44 11.65
C VAL A 46 -6.12 -1.88 10.51
N ILE A 47 -6.68 -2.63 9.56
CA ILE A 47 -6.00 -3.05 8.35
C ILE A 47 -6.60 -2.30 7.17
N GLY A 48 -5.77 -1.54 6.44
CA GLY A 48 -6.27 -0.67 5.38
C GLY A 48 -5.68 -0.94 4.01
N MET A 49 -6.47 -0.68 2.98
CA MET A 49 -6.00 -0.54 1.61
C MET A 49 -6.44 0.79 1.02
N VAL A 50 -5.59 1.38 0.19
CA VAL A 50 -5.88 2.61 -0.56
C VAL A 50 -5.74 2.35 -2.04
N GLY A 51 -6.75 2.73 -2.80
CA GLY A 51 -6.73 2.62 -4.24
C GLY A 51 -8.10 2.56 -4.87
N ARG A 52 -8.11 2.51 -6.21
CA ARG A 52 -9.34 2.34 -6.97
C ARG A 52 -9.96 0.98 -6.66
N ILE A 53 -11.25 0.94 -6.42
CA ILE A 53 -12.01 -0.31 -6.24
C ILE A 53 -12.23 -0.92 -7.62
N SER A 54 -11.22 -1.68 -8.08
CA SER A 54 -11.19 -2.33 -9.39
C SER A 54 -10.60 -3.74 -9.27
N TYR A 55 -10.92 -4.60 -10.21
CA TYR A 55 -10.38 -5.97 -10.24
C TYR A 55 -8.84 -6.00 -10.14
N GLY A 56 -8.17 -5.06 -10.80
CA GLY A 56 -6.71 -4.95 -10.79
C GLY A 56 -6.11 -4.69 -9.41
N LYS A 57 -6.83 -3.97 -8.55
CA LYS A 57 -6.38 -3.64 -7.18
C LYS A 57 -6.69 -4.72 -6.15
N GLY A 58 -7.45 -5.76 -6.51
CA GLY A 58 -7.70 -6.93 -5.68
C GLY A 58 -8.53 -6.71 -4.42
N PRO A 59 -9.60 -5.89 -4.43
CA PRO A 59 -10.45 -5.72 -3.25
C PRO A 59 -11.12 -7.01 -2.82
N ASP A 60 -11.40 -7.91 -3.75
CA ASP A 60 -11.92 -9.26 -3.48
C ASP A 60 -10.93 -10.13 -2.72
N LEU A 61 -9.61 -10.02 -3.03
CA LEU A 61 -8.57 -10.71 -2.28
C LEU A 61 -8.47 -10.16 -0.86
N PHE A 62 -8.60 -8.84 -0.70
CA PHE A 62 -8.61 -8.20 0.60
C PHE A 62 -9.78 -8.68 1.48
N ILE A 63 -10.98 -8.76 0.92
CA ILE A 63 -12.18 -9.23 1.66
C ILE A 63 -12.06 -10.73 2.01
N LYS A 64 -11.62 -11.58 1.08
CA LYS A 64 -11.40 -13.01 1.34
C LYS A 64 -10.37 -13.24 2.45
N ALA A 65 -9.27 -12.49 2.41
CA ALA A 65 -8.27 -12.53 3.48
C ALA A 65 -8.83 -12.01 4.80
N ALA A 66 -9.63 -10.93 4.76
CA ALA A 66 -10.24 -10.32 5.95
C ALA A 66 -11.10 -11.31 6.74
N ALA A 67 -11.88 -12.16 6.07
CA ALA A 67 -12.69 -13.18 6.72
C ALA A 67 -11.83 -14.13 7.60
N LEU A 68 -10.74 -14.62 7.03
CA LEU A 68 -9.82 -15.53 7.76
C LEU A 68 -8.94 -14.80 8.78
N ILE A 69 -8.55 -13.56 8.50
CA ILE A 69 -7.84 -12.71 9.47
C ILE A 69 -8.69 -12.49 10.71
N LYS A 70 -9.98 -12.26 10.54
CA LYS A 70 -10.92 -12.04 11.63
C LYS A 70 -11.00 -13.22 12.61
N GLU A 71 -10.81 -14.45 12.12
CA GLU A 71 -10.74 -15.64 12.97
C GLU A 71 -9.50 -15.64 13.89
N LYS A 72 -8.36 -15.12 13.40
CA LYS A 72 -7.10 -15.04 14.15
C LYS A 72 -6.95 -13.74 14.95
N ILE A 73 -7.56 -12.64 14.48
CA ILE A 73 -7.51 -11.30 15.07
C ILE A 73 -8.95 -10.79 15.23
N PRO A 74 -9.67 -11.19 16.29
CA PRO A 74 -11.09 -10.89 16.45
C PRO A 74 -11.45 -9.41 16.49
N ASN A 75 -10.51 -8.54 16.91
CA ASN A 75 -10.65 -7.08 16.89
C ASN A 75 -10.13 -6.43 15.60
N ALA A 76 -9.86 -7.18 14.53
CA ALA A 76 -9.52 -6.61 13.24
C ALA A 76 -10.70 -5.81 12.67
N PHE A 77 -10.39 -4.64 12.14
CA PHE A 77 -11.32 -3.78 11.41
C PHE A 77 -10.66 -3.37 10.09
N PHE A 78 -11.42 -3.34 9.01
CA PHE A 78 -10.87 -3.18 7.67
C PHE A 78 -11.33 -1.87 7.04
N VAL A 79 -10.42 -1.18 6.37
CA VAL A 79 -10.71 0.10 5.72
C VAL A 79 -10.28 0.03 4.25
N ILE A 80 -11.22 0.33 3.35
CA ILE A 80 -10.94 0.55 1.93
C ILE A 80 -11.10 2.05 1.67
N VAL A 81 -9.99 2.70 1.33
CA VAL A 81 -9.97 4.12 0.98
C VAL A 81 -9.95 4.25 -0.54
N GLY A 82 -11.08 4.64 -1.10
CA GLY A 82 -11.26 4.79 -2.54
C GLY A 82 -12.64 4.39 -3.03
N ASP A 83 -12.82 4.54 -4.34
CA ASP A 83 -14.04 4.17 -5.06
C ASP A 83 -13.69 3.53 -6.41
N GLY A 84 -14.66 2.96 -7.10
CA GLY A 84 -14.45 2.39 -8.43
C GLY A 84 -15.58 1.49 -8.91
N GLU A 85 -15.36 0.94 -10.11
CA GLU A 85 -16.36 0.14 -10.82
C GLU A 85 -16.78 -1.15 -10.11
N GLU A 86 -15.91 -1.71 -9.25
CA GLU A 86 -16.20 -2.95 -8.51
C GLU A 86 -16.87 -2.69 -7.15
N ARG A 87 -17.24 -1.44 -6.82
CA ARG A 87 -17.81 -1.12 -5.50
C ARG A 87 -19.04 -1.95 -5.15
N ALA A 88 -19.98 -2.08 -6.09
CA ALA A 88 -21.19 -2.87 -5.86
C ALA A 88 -20.87 -4.36 -5.63
N SER A 89 -19.91 -4.91 -6.39
CA SER A 89 -19.44 -6.29 -6.21
C SER A 89 -18.78 -6.49 -4.84
N VAL A 90 -18.00 -5.51 -4.38
CA VAL A 90 -17.36 -5.49 -3.06
C VAL A 90 -18.40 -5.47 -1.94
N GLU A 91 -19.41 -4.61 -2.01
CA GLU A 91 -20.48 -4.51 -1.02
C GLU A 91 -21.33 -5.78 -0.95
N ASN A 92 -21.57 -6.42 -2.09
CA ASN A 92 -22.25 -7.73 -2.15
C ASN A 92 -21.40 -8.82 -1.47
N LEU A 93 -20.12 -8.90 -1.80
CA LEU A 93 -19.22 -9.88 -1.20
C LEU A 93 -19.09 -9.70 0.32
N LEU A 94 -19.03 -8.46 0.82
CA LEU A 94 -19.06 -8.17 2.25
C LEU A 94 -20.35 -8.66 2.92
N SER A 95 -21.48 -8.57 2.21
CA SER A 95 -22.77 -9.07 2.71
C SER A 95 -22.80 -10.59 2.78
N GLU A 96 -22.35 -11.25 1.72
CA GLU A 96 -22.28 -12.72 1.62
C GLU A 96 -21.38 -13.30 2.73
N MET A 97 -20.24 -12.64 2.99
CA MET A 97 -19.28 -13.06 4.00
C MET A 97 -19.60 -12.53 5.42
N ARG A 98 -20.69 -11.77 5.61
CA ARG A 98 -21.14 -11.20 6.89
C ARG A 98 -20.09 -10.29 7.55
N LEU A 99 -19.38 -9.51 6.76
CA LEU A 99 -18.29 -8.62 7.19
C LEU A 99 -18.64 -7.14 7.16
N LYS A 100 -19.88 -6.76 6.85
CA LYS A 100 -20.26 -5.33 6.69
C LYS A 100 -19.93 -4.47 7.91
N ASP A 101 -20.14 -5.01 9.11
CA ASP A 101 -19.93 -4.26 10.36
C ASP A 101 -18.44 -4.12 10.72
N ASP A 102 -17.56 -4.90 10.07
CA ASP A 102 -16.12 -4.87 10.27
C ASP A 102 -15.38 -4.07 9.19
N PHE A 103 -16.12 -3.46 8.25
CA PHE A 103 -15.56 -2.72 7.12
C PHE A 103 -16.04 -1.28 7.05
N LEU A 104 -15.12 -0.40 6.68
CA LEU A 104 -15.40 0.96 6.22
C LEU A 104 -14.93 1.11 4.77
N ILE A 105 -15.82 1.50 3.87
CA ILE A 105 -15.48 1.94 2.52
C ILE A 105 -15.73 3.46 2.46
N THR A 106 -14.65 4.24 2.31
CA THR A 106 -14.77 5.71 2.41
C THR A 106 -15.36 6.36 1.17
N GLY A 107 -15.32 5.66 0.02
CA GLY A 107 -15.44 6.31 -1.28
C GLY A 107 -14.17 7.08 -1.65
N TRP A 108 -14.25 7.86 -2.75
CA TRP A 108 -13.14 8.70 -3.15
C TRP A 108 -12.88 9.81 -2.11
N VAL A 109 -11.61 10.04 -1.80
CA VAL A 109 -11.14 11.08 -0.89
C VAL A 109 -10.04 11.91 -1.54
N SER A 110 -9.97 13.20 -1.23
CA SER A 110 -8.94 14.09 -1.78
C SER A 110 -7.57 13.86 -1.13
N ASN A 111 -7.53 13.43 0.13
CA ASN A 111 -6.30 13.19 0.87
C ASN A 111 -6.31 11.82 1.56
N PRO A 112 -5.82 10.75 0.92
CA PRO A 112 -5.78 9.41 1.51
C PRO A 112 -4.82 9.29 2.69
N ILE A 113 -3.85 10.19 2.83
CA ILE A 113 -2.82 10.14 3.90
C ILE A 113 -3.48 10.24 5.28
N GLU A 114 -4.53 11.04 5.43
CA GLU A 114 -5.30 11.15 6.67
C GLU A 114 -5.86 9.81 7.14
N TYR A 115 -6.30 8.97 6.21
CA TYR A 115 -6.83 7.65 6.50
C TYR A 115 -5.72 6.64 6.77
N ILE A 116 -4.62 6.71 6.00
CA ILE A 116 -3.46 5.82 6.18
C ILE A 116 -2.90 5.94 7.60
N GLN A 117 -2.92 7.12 8.19
CA GLN A 117 -2.45 7.32 9.56
C GLN A 117 -3.23 6.49 10.60
N LEU A 118 -4.49 6.18 10.33
CA LEU A 118 -5.35 5.38 11.22
C LEU A 118 -5.06 3.88 11.16
N PHE A 119 -4.33 3.40 10.16
CA PHE A 119 -4.02 1.99 9.98
C PHE A 119 -2.96 1.51 10.98
N ASP A 120 -3.10 0.28 11.45
CA ASP A 120 -2.07 -0.47 12.14
C ASP A 120 -1.26 -1.31 11.15
N GLN A 121 -1.87 -1.66 10.00
CA GLN A 121 -1.28 -2.42 8.91
C GLN A 121 -1.86 -1.95 7.57
N ALA A 122 -1.03 -1.90 6.53
CA ALA A 122 -1.46 -1.56 5.18
C ALA A 122 -1.31 -2.75 4.22
N MET A 123 -2.21 -2.86 3.25
CA MET A 123 -2.17 -3.88 2.22
C MET A 123 -2.30 -3.27 0.82
N LEU A 124 -1.56 -3.85 -0.13
CA LEU A 124 -1.75 -3.63 -1.56
C LEU A 124 -1.75 -4.97 -2.27
N LEU A 125 -2.94 -5.57 -2.44
CA LEU A 125 -3.12 -6.92 -3.00
C LEU A 125 -3.41 -6.91 -4.50
N THR A 126 -2.72 -6.03 -5.21
CA THR A 126 -2.93 -5.78 -6.63
C THR A 126 -2.52 -6.96 -7.51
N ARG A 127 -3.24 -7.17 -8.61
CA ARG A 127 -2.92 -8.21 -9.62
C ARG A 127 -1.88 -7.73 -10.63
N TRP A 128 -1.78 -6.43 -10.82
CA TRP A 128 -0.74 -5.77 -11.61
C TRP A 128 -0.49 -4.36 -11.08
N GLU A 129 0.76 -3.94 -11.13
CA GLU A 129 1.17 -2.62 -10.64
C GLU A 129 2.28 -2.05 -11.52
N GLY A 130 2.20 -0.77 -11.83
CA GLY A 130 3.26 -0.08 -12.55
C GLY A 130 4.43 0.25 -11.64
N PHE A 131 4.18 1.01 -10.56
CA PHE A 131 5.19 1.39 -9.57
C PHE A 131 4.68 1.16 -8.14
N GLY A 132 3.42 1.55 -7.85
CA GLY A 132 2.84 1.42 -6.52
C GLY A 132 3.15 2.62 -5.61
N LEU A 133 2.86 3.84 -6.07
CA LEU A 133 3.09 5.06 -5.25
C LEU A 133 2.50 4.95 -3.85
N VAL A 134 1.36 4.29 -3.69
CA VAL A 134 0.73 4.08 -2.39
C VAL A 134 1.61 3.30 -1.41
N LEU A 135 2.51 2.43 -1.90
CA LEU A 135 3.48 1.74 -1.04
C LEU A 135 4.47 2.73 -0.42
N THR A 136 4.88 3.76 -1.17
CA THR A 136 5.75 4.82 -0.63
C THR A 136 5.02 5.67 0.41
N GLU A 137 3.73 5.92 0.22
CA GLU A 137 2.87 6.60 1.20
C GLU A 137 2.73 5.76 2.49
N TYR A 138 2.51 4.45 2.38
CA TYR A 138 2.49 3.54 3.53
C TYR A 138 3.82 3.53 4.30
N MET A 139 4.96 3.51 3.58
CA MET A 139 6.29 3.54 4.18
C MET A 139 6.54 4.86 4.91
N LEU A 140 6.16 6.01 4.33
CA LEU A 140 6.26 7.32 4.99
C LEU A 140 5.36 7.41 6.23
N ALA A 141 4.15 6.83 6.14
CA ALA A 141 3.21 6.74 7.26
C ALA A 141 3.63 5.74 8.34
N GLU A 142 4.80 5.10 8.15
CA GLU A 142 5.30 4.08 9.10
C GLU A 142 4.31 2.93 9.30
N LYS A 143 3.71 2.44 8.21
CA LYS A 143 2.81 1.30 8.26
C LYS A 143 3.54 0.03 7.83
N PRO A 144 3.41 -1.08 8.57
CA PRO A 144 3.85 -2.39 8.10
C PRO A 144 3.00 -2.80 6.90
N ILE A 145 3.66 -3.33 5.86
CA ILE A 145 3.05 -3.53 4.55
C ILE A 145 3.04 -5.00 4.17
N ILE A 146 1.87 -5.45 3.70
CA ILE A 146 1.73 -6.69 2.92
C ILE A 146 1.33 -6.31 1.51
N THR A 147 2.02 -6.83 0.51
CA THR A 147 1.73 -6.56 -0.88
C THR A 147 1.92 -7.79 -1.76
N THR A 148 1.32 -7.80 -2.93
CA THR A 148 1.54 -8.85 -3.92
C THR A 148 2.83 -8.61 -4.71
N ARG A 149 3.52 -9.70 -5.11
CA ARG A 149 4.76 -9.68 -5.89
C ARG A 149 4.44 -9.53 -7.37
N VAL A 150 4.16 -8.32 -7.83
CA VAL A 150 3.80 -8.03 -9.23
C VAL A 150 4.47 -6.77 -9.76
N GLY A 151 4.64 -6.70 -11.09
CA GLY A 151 5.15 -5.50 -11.77
C GLY A 151 6.47 -5.01 -11.18
N ALA A 152 6.54 -3.71 -10.88
CA ALA A 152 7.71 -3.07 -10.28
C ALA A 152 7.70 -3.10 -8.73
N VAL A 153 6.75 -3.77 -8.08
CA VAL A 153 6.74 -3.90 -6.61
C VAL A 153 8.06 -4.46 -6.07
N PRO A 154 8.68 -5.52 -6.67
CA PRO A 154 9.97 -6.03 -6.18
C PRO A 154 11.15 -5.05 -6.29
N ASP A 155 11.04 -3.98 -7.10
CA ASP A 155 12.08 -2.94 -7.18
C ASP A 155 12.02 -2.01 -5.95
N LEU A 156 10.81 -1.79 -5.42
CA LEU A 156 10.56 -0.97 -4.24
C LEU A 156 10.62 -1.76 -2.92
N MET A 157 10.08 -2.98 -2.94
CA MET A 157 9.92 -3.82 -1.76
C MET A 157 10.99 -4.90 -1.71
N GLN A 158 11.61 -5.08 -0.54
CA GLN A 158 12.55 -6.17 -0.24
C GLN A 158 11.90 -7.10 0.78
N GLN A 159 11.68 -8.37 0.37
CA GLN A 159 11.01 -9.38 1.17
C GLN A 159 11.58 -9.49 2.58
N GLY A 160 10.72 -9.30 3.60
CA GLY A 160 11.09 -9.43 5.02
C GLY A 160 12.02 -8.34 5.55
N LYS A 161 12.34 -7.32 4.75
CA LYS A 161 13.21 -6.21 5.13
C LYS A 161 12.43 -4.90 5.30
N ASN A 162 11.64 -4.49 4.32
CA ASN A 162 10.81 -3.27 4.38
C ASN A 162 9.32 -3.53 4.14
N GLY A 163 8.92 -4.81 4.05
CA GLY A 163 7.57 -5.30 3.92
C GLY A 163 7.53 -6.78 3.59
N ILE A 164 6.34 -7.33 3.44
CA ILE A 164 6.09 -8.74 3.12
C ILE A 164 5.44 -8.82 1.75
N MET A 165 6.04 -9.57 0.83
CA MET A 165 5.48 -9.82 -0.49
C MET A 165 4.90 -11.23 -0.54
N ILE A 166 3.68 -11.34 -1.07
CA ILE A 166 2.89 -12.56 -1.22
C ILE A 166 2.59 -12.76 -2.70
N ASP A 167 2.40 -13.99 -3.13
CA ASP A 167 1.95 -14.24 -4.50
C ASP A 167 0.45 -13.90 -4.67
N VAL A 168 0.05 -13.52 -5.88
CA VAL A 168 -1.34 -13.14 -6.16
C VAL A 168 -2.27 -14.32 -5.89
N GLY A 169 -3.26 -14.12 -5.03
CA GLY A 169 -4.26 -15.13 -4.68
C GLY A 169 -3.85 -16.08 -3.56
N ASP A 170 -2.66 -15.96 -3.00
CA ASP A 170 -2.24 -16.69 -1.81
C ASP A 170 -2.88 -16.08 -0.55
N ILE A 171 -4.14 -16.40 -0.33
CA ILE A 171 -4.93 -15.87 0.80
C ILE A 171 -4.34 -16.35 2.14
N GLU A 172 -3.90 -17.60 2.23
CA GLU A 172 -3.31 -18.15 3.45
C GLU A 172 -2.03 -17.41 3.83
N GLY A 173 -1.15 -17.15 2.85
CA GLY A 173 0.07 -16.36 3.05
C GLY A 173 -0.23 -14.93 3.53
N ILE A 174 -1.30 -14.29 3.03
CA ILE A 174 -1.74 -12.96 3.53
C ILE A 174 -2.16 -13.05 5.00
N VAL A 175 -2.93 -14.07 5.37
CA VAL A 175 -3.42 -14.27 6.75
C VAL A 175 -2.26 -14.51 7.71
N GLU A 176 -1.33 -15.41 7.36
CA GLU A 176 -0.14 -15.70 8.17
C GLU A 176 0.74 -14.45 8.35
N ALA A 177 0.98 -13.72 7.26
CA ALA A 177 1.73 -12.46 7.31
C ALA A 177 1.05 -11.42 8.21
N SER A 178 -0.28 -11.28 8.12
CA SER A 178 -1.05 -10.36 8.96
C SER A 178 -0.96 -10.73 10.43
N PHE A 179 -1.13 -12.01 10.75
CA PHE A 179 -1.03 -12.50 12.12
C PHE A 179 0.38 -12.31 12.69
N LYS A 180 1.42 -12.55 11.90
CA LYS A 180 2.80 -12.28 12.28
C LYS A 180 3.03 -10.80 12.60
N LEU A 181 2.53 -9.88 11.75
CA LEU A 181 2.63 -8.44 12.00
C LEU A 181 1.83 -8.01 13.25
N TYR A 182 0.73 -8.68 13.54
CA TYR A 182 -0.06 -8.41 14.74
C TYR A 182 0.66 -8.84 16.02
N THR A 183 1.29 -10.01 16.03
CA THR A 183 1.88 -10.63 17.23
C THR A 183 3.35 -10.26 17.46
N ASP A 184 4.13 -10.03 16.40
CA ASP A 184 5.57 -9.74 16.49
C ASP A 184 5.84 -8.24 16.31
N ASN A 185 5.80 -7.51 17.43
CA ASN A 185 6.04 -6.08 17.43
C ASN A 185 7.47 -5.71 16.98
N GLN A 186 8.49 -6.51 17.35
CA GLN A 186 9.87 -6.22 16.99
C GLN A 186 10.08 -6.36 15.48
N TYR A 187 9.56 -7.42 14.88
CA TYR A 187 9.59 -7.61 13.43
C TYR A 187 8.86 -6.49 12.69
N ARG A 188 7.66 -6.13 13.16
CA ARG A 188 6.88 -5.02 12.61
C ARG A 188 7.66 -3.71 12.62
N GLN A 189 8.26 -3.34 13.74
CA GLN A 189 9.05 -2.10 13.86
C GLN A 189 10.28 -2.11 12.95
N THR A 190 10.92 -3.25 12.76
CA THR A 190 12.06 -3.41 11.84
C THR A 190 11.64 -3.12 10.39
N LEU A 191 10.50 -3.70 9.94
CA LEU A 191 9.98 -3.47 8.60
C LEU A 191 9.63 -1.99 8.37
N VAL A 192 8.97 -1.37 9.33
CA VAL A 192 8.55 0.03 9.29
C VAL A 192 9.74 0.98 9.20
N SER A 193 10.74 0.82 10.06
CA SER A 193 11.94 1.65 10.06
C SER A 193 12.71 1.55 8.73
N ASN A 194 12.87 0.32 8.22
CA ASN A 194 13.53 0.09 6.94
C ASN A 194 12.72 0.67 5.76
N GLY A 195 11.39 0.55 5.79
CA GLY A 195 10.51 1.11 4.77
C GLY A 195 10.66 2.63 4.67
N ARG A 196 10.56 3.31 5.80
CA ARG A 196 10.76 4.77 5.86
C ARG A 196 12.13 5.19 5.35
N SER A 197 13.19 4.48 5.77
CA SER A 197 14.55 4.74 5.30
C SER A 197 14.68 4.53 3.78
N THR A 198 14.05 3.48 3.24
CA THR A 198 14.04 3.18 1.80
C THR A 198 13.46 4.34 1.00
N VAL A 199 12.27 4.84 1.38
CA VAL A 199 11.63 5.94 0.64
C VAL A 199 12.47 7.21 0.72
N ARG A 200 12.93 7.60 1.91
CA ARG A 200 13.71 8.82 2.10
C ARG A 200 15.01 8.83 1.31
N ASN A 201 15.67 7.69 1.18
CA ASN A 201 16.97 7.62 0.53
C ASN A 201 16.90 7.39 -0.98
N LEU A 202 15.86 6.70 -1.46
CA LEU A 202 15.80 6.23 -2.85
C LEU A 202 14.64 6.78 -3.66
N TYR A 203 13.55 7.21 -3.00
CA TYR A 203 12.30 7.59 -3.67
C TYR A 203 11.81 8.98 -3.27
N ASP A 204 12.68 9.83 -2.72
CA ASP A 204 12.39 11.26 -2.57
C ASP A 204 12.32 11.90 -3.94
N ILE A 205 11.31 12.72 -4.18
CA ILE A 205 11.10 13.41 -5.49
C ILE A 205 12.34 14.17 -5.96
N ARG A 206 13.13 14.67 -5.02
CA ARG A 206 14.38 15.37 -5.32
C ARG A 206 15.42 14.45 -6.00
N CYS A 207 15.42 13.17 -5.66
CA CYS A 207 16.28 12.18 -6.32
C CYS A 207 15.81 11.95 -7.77
N THR A 208 14.50 11.78 -7.96
CA THR A 208 13.88 11.63 -9.29
C THR A 208 14.17 12.82 -10.19
N VAL A 209 14.02 14.05 -9.69
CA VAL A 209 14.31 15.28 -10.43
C VAL A 209 15.77 15.34 -10.85
N LYS A 210 16.71 15.09 -9.94
CA LYS A 210 18.16 15.08 -10.25
C LYS A 210 18.52 14.09 -11.36
N GLU A 211 17.92 12.89 -11.35
CA GLU A 211 18.18 11.90 -12.40
C GLU A 211 17.62 12.36 -13.77
N HIS A 212 16.44 12.98 -13.79
CA HIS A 212 15.91 13.59 -15.01
C HIS A 212 16.80 14.70 -15.54
N GLU A 213 17.25 15.63 -14.69
CA GLU A 213 18.17 16.70 -15.07
C GLU A 213 19.48 16.14 -15.65
N ARG A 214 20.08 15.14 -14.99
CA ARG A 214 21.30 14.48 -15.45
C ARG A 214 21.12 13.89 -16.85
N LEU A 215 20.01 13.17 -17.07
CA LEU A 215 19.70 12.55 -18.35
C LEU A 215 19.50 13.60 -19.46
N LEU A 216 18.75 14.65 -19.18
CA LEU A 216 18.50 15.73 -20.13
C LEU A 216 19.79 16.48 -20.50
N MET A 217 20.68 16.72 -19.54
CA MET A 217 21.98 17.33 -19.80
C MET A 217 22.89 16.43 -20.65
N SER A 218 22.85 15.10 -20.41
CA SER A 218 23.65 14.15 -21.20
C SER A 218 23.13 13.94 -22.63
N ALA A 219 21.86 14.22 -22.90
CA ALA A 219 21.23 14.05 -24.20
C ALA A 219 21.46 15.27 -25.16
N ARG A 220 22.14 16.31 -24.71
CA ARG A 220 22.40 17.53 -25.52
C ARG A 220 23.63 17.46 -26.41
N TYR A 221 24.29 16.29 -26.56
CA TYR A 221 25.47 16.12 -27.39
C TYR A 221 25.35 14.89 -28.31
#